data_81083ed0d3f7f4019d1c84ffb23774c6
#
_entry.id   81083ed0d3f7f4019d1c84ffb23774c6
#
_cell.length_a   1.000
_cell.length_b   1.000
_cell.length_c   1.000
_cell.angle_alpha   90.00
_cell.angle_beta   90.00
_cell.angle_gamma   90.00
#
_symmetry.space_group_name_H-M   'P 1'
#
loop_
_entity.id
_entity.type
_entity.pdbx_description
1 polymer ?
#
loop_
_entity_poly.entity_id
_entity_poly.type
_entity_poly.pdbx_seq_one_letter_code
_entity_poly.pdbx_strand_id
1 'polypeptide(L)'
;MNAPARSRADTRVIDPSEGRWKRRLLNLLLRLSVKSRHGMGIDIQRLRKQFAQLDRQGQALPTDVLRTRVSCNGTPAHWLSPASCRQERVLLYIHGGAFVAYTPQIYAAMVANWCRPLKARALMVDYSLAPECPVPTALDQAHVTYRWLLEQGTKPEHIVIAGDSAGGNLALALLQRLRDEGAQLPSCAVLLSPFLDFTLSGASALGNAHHDPIFTLPFAIAIRGFYASAEKHSSPEVSPLFGSFAGLPPLLLQVGSTEMLLDDSVRAAASAAAAGVPVRLEIWQQLPHVFQMIAALPQALQAQRHILDFVNDHTNWDG
;
A
#
# COMPACT_ATOMS: atom_id res chain seq x y z
N MET A 1 36.34 -12.55 -12.87
CA MET A 1 35.25 -12.26 -11.91
C MET A 1 33.97 -12.10 -12.74
N ASN A 2 33.10 -13.11 -12.75
CA ASN A 2 31.81 -13.02 -13.44
C ASN A 2 30.93 -12.05 -12.65
N ALA A 3 30.48 -10.97 -13.27
CA ALA A 3 29.46 -10.12 -12.72
C ALA A 3 28.22 -10.97 -12.39
N PRO A 4 27.62 -10.83 -11.19
CA PRO A 4 26.41 -11.59 -10.88
C PRO A 4 25.34 -11.26 -11.93
N ALA A 5 24.68 -12.28 -12.47
CA ALA A 5 23.58 -12.12 -13.41
C ALA A 5 22.55 -11.17 -12.75
N ARG A 6 22.27 -10.02 -13.38
CA ARG A 6 21.25 -9.08 -12.91
C ARG A 6 19.94 -9.86 -12.81
N SER A 7 19.40 -9.99 -11.59
CA SER A 7 18.08 -10.60 -11.42
C SER A 7 17.06 -9.71 -12.16
N ARG A 8 16.22 -10.34 -12.99
CA ARG A 8 15.11 -9.62 -13.61
C ARG A 8 13.93 -9.67 -12.65
N ALA A 9 13.14 -8.58 -12.59
CA ALA A 9 11.88 -8.60 -11.87
C ALA A 9 10.98 -9.73 -12.44
N ASP A 10 10.36 -10.53 -11.57
CA ASP A 10 9.28 -11.43 -11.96
C ASP A 10 8.04 -10.58 -12.28
N THR A 11 7.95 -10.13 -13.53
CA THR A 11 6.85 -9.26 -13.99
C THR A 11 5.77 -10.09 -14.64
N ARG A 12 4.57 -10.05 -14.08
CA ARG A 12 3.38 -10.76 -14.56
C ARG A 12 2.33 -9.77 -15.01
N VAL A 13 1.92 -9.86 -16.27
CA VAL A 13 0.76 -9.13 -16.79
C VAL A 13 -0.44 -10.06 -16.68
N ILE A 14 -1.41 -9.70 -15.82
CA ILE A 14 -2.56 -10.54 -15.52
C ILE A 14 -3.78 -9.94 -16.21
N ASP A 15 -4.28 -10.65 -17.23
CA ASP A 15 -5.56 -10.33 -17.91
C ASP A 15 -6.58 -11.43 -17.63
N PRO A 16 -7.33 -11.35 -16.54
CA PRO A 16 -8.34 -12.34 -16.22
C PRO A 16 -9.42 -12.32 -17.30
N SER A 17 -9.68 -13.48 -17.90
CA SER A 17 -10.75 -13.64 -18.91
C SER A 17 -12.12 -13.37 -18.34
N GLU A 18 -12.32 -13.66 -17.05
CA GLU A 18 -13.58 -13.47 -16.33
C GLU A 18 -13.86 -12.01 -16.01
N GLY A 19 -15.13 -11.61 -16.12
CA GLY A 19 -15.60 -10.33 -15.62
C GLY A 19 -15.18 -9.10 -16.42
N ARG A 20 -14.76 -9.21 -17.69
CA ARG A 20 -14.39 -8.04 -18.52
C ARG A 20 -15.44 -6.95 -18.54
N TRP A 21 -16.72 -7.31 -18.66
CA TRP A 21 -17.82 -6.34 -18.65
C TRP A 21 -17.98 -5.68 -17.26
N LYS A 22 -17.77 -6.44 -16.17
CA LYS A 22 -17.82 -5.90 -14.80
C LYS A 22 -16.71 -4.86 -14.57
N ARG A 23 -15.50 -5.11 -15.04
CA ARG A 23 -14.36 -4.16 -14.98
C ARG A 23 -14.68 -2.87 -15.75
N ARG A 24 -15.23 -2.98 -16.99
CA ARG A 24 -15.62 -1.81 -17.79
C ARG A 24 -16.72 -1.02 -17.12
N LEU A 25 -17.74 -1.69 -16.61
CA LEU A 25 -18.83 -1.05 -15.88
C LEU A 25 -18.33 -0.35 -14.61
N LEU A 26 -17.49 -1.03 -13.84
CA LEU A 26 -16.87 -0.45 -12.64
C LEU A 26 -16.08 0.83 -13.00
N ASN A 27 -15.20 0.76 -13.99
CA ASN A 27 -14.40 1.91 -14.41
C ASN A 27 -15.30 3.08 -14.89
N LEU A 28 -16.40 2.79 -15.57
CA LEU A 28 -17.36 3.80 -15.97
C LEU A 28 -18.03 4.44 -14.74
N LEU A 29 -18.52 3.63 -13.81
CA LEU A 29 -19.14 4.11 -12.57
C LEU A 29 -18.18 4.95 -11.73
N LEU A 30 -16.92 4.51 -11.57
CA LEU A 30 -15.89 5.27 -10.87
C LEU A 30 -15.60 6.62 -11.55
N ARG A 31 -15.53 6.64 -12.89
CA ARG A 31 -15.34 7.90 -13.63
C ARG A 31 -16.49 8.87 -13.39
N LEU A 32 -17.71 8.40 -13.38
CA LEU A 32 -18.90 9.23 -13.18
C LEU A 32 -19.09 9.67 -11.73
N SER A 33 -18.72 8.84 -10.75
CA SER A 33 -19.01 9.10 -9.33
C SER A 33 -17.84 9.65 -8.55
N VAL A 34 -16.60 9.26 -8.88
CA VAL A 34 -15.37 9.64 -8.16
C VAL A 34 -14.59 10.68 -8.95
N LYS A 35 -14.14 10.31 -10.15
CA LYS A 35 -13.24 11.16 -10.93
C LYS A 35 -13.88 12.50 -11.29
N SER A 36 -15.17 12.53 -11.62
CA SER A 36 -15.89 13.79 -11.94
C SER A 36 -15.91 14.80 -10.81
N ARG A 37 -15.64 14.36 -9.57
CA ARG A 37 -15.61 15.23 -8.38
C ARG A 37 -14.21 15.76 -8.06
N HIS A 38 -13.17 15.27 -8.72
CA HIS A 38 -11.77 15.67 -8.55
C HIS A 38 -11.38 16.83 -9.46
N GLY A 39 -12.13 17.95 -9.36
CA GLY A 39 -11.83 19.20 -10.08
C GLY A 39 -10.67 19.99 -9.45
N MET A 40 -10.39 21.20 -9.99
CA MET A 40 -9.45 22.14 -9.37
C MET A 40 -10.04 22.68 -8.05
N GLY A 41 -9.20 22.66 -6.99
CA GLY A 41 -9.59 23.13 -5.65
C GLY A 41 -10.13 21.98 -4.77
N ILE A 42 -9.19 21.21 -4.15
CA ILE A 42 -9.56 20.15 -3.22
C ILE A 42 -9.87 20.76 -1.86
N ASP A 43 -11.12 20.67 -1.44
CA ASP A 43 -11.54 20.87 -0.06
C ASP A 43 -11.31 19.55 0.72
N ILE A 44 -10.28 19.54 1.56
CA ILE A 44 -9.91 18.38 2.38
C ILE A 44 -11.02 17.99 3.33
N GLN A 45 -11.73 18.95 3.93
CA GLN A 45 -12.81 18.66 4.87
C GLN A 45 -13.98 17.97 4.16
N ARG A 46 -14.30 18.42 2.95
CA ARG A 46 -15.29 17.76 2.09
C ARG A 46 -14.85 16.37 1.68
N LEU A 47 -13.58 16.21 1.29
CA LEU A 47 -13.00 14.92 0.94
C LEU A 47 -13.07 13.94 2.12
N ARG A 48 -12.65 14.36 3.32
CA ARG A 48 -12.72 13.55 4.55
C ARG A 48 -14.16 13.16 4.91
N LYS A 49 -15.13 14.05 4.75
CA LYS A 49 -16.57 13.73 4.94
C LYS A 49 -17.04 12.65 3.97
N GLN A 50 -16.60 12.70 2.70
CA GLN A 50 -16.94 11.68 1.69
C GLN A 50 -16.34 10.32 2.05
N PHE A 51 -15.06 10.28 2.46
CA PHE A 51 -14.39 9.06 2.92
C PHE A 51 -15.07 8.49 4.17
N ALA A 52 -15.41 9.33 5.16
CA ALA A 52 -16.12 8.89 6.35
C ALA A 52 -17.53 8.36 6.03
N GLN A 53 -18.21 8.92 5.03
CA GLN A 53 -19.50 8.39 4.58
C GLN A 53 -19.35 7.03 3.88
N LEU A 54 -18.32 6.88 3.04
CA LEU A 54 -17.99 5.62 2.38
C LEU A 54 -17.63 4.55 3.41
N ASP A 55 -16.82 4.91 4.42
CA ASP A 55 -16.39 4.01 5.49
C ASP A 55 -17.56 3.45 6.29
N ARG A 56 -18.58 4.28 6.58
CA ARG A 56 -19.82 3.82 7.25
C ARG A 56 -20.64 2.81 6.44
N GLN A 57 -20.45 2.77 5.12
CA GLN A 57 -21.09 1.80 4.21
C GLN A 57 -20.21 0.57 3.97
N GLY A 58 -19.01 0.55 4.54
CA GLY A 58 -18.06 -0.55 4.44
C GLY A 58 -18.62 -1.85 5.04
N GLN A 59 -18.01 -2.96 4.66
CA GLN A 59 -18.34 -4.26 5.22
C GLN A 59 -18.05 -4.29 6.73
N ALA A 60 -18.94 -4.93 7.48
CA ALA A 60 -18.69 -5.18 8.89
C ALA A 60 -17.47 -6.12 9.06
N LEU A 61 -16.73 -5.89 10.13
CA LEU A 61 -15.65 -6.80 10.51
C LEU A 61 -16.22 -8.20 10.78
N PRO A 62 -15.55 -9.28 10.31
CA PRO A 62 -15.96 -10.64 10.62
C PRO A 62 -16.10 -10.84 12.13
N THR A 63 -17.12 -11.58 12.57
CA THR A 63 -17.45 -11.78 13.99
C THR A 63 -16.37 -12.52 14.79
N ASP A 64 -15.49 -13.24 14.11
CA ASP A 64 -14.35 -13.95 14.69
C ASP A 64 -13.06 -13.10 14.76
N VAL A 65 -13.12 -11.81 14.38
CA VAL A 65 -11.98 -10.90 14.42
C VAL A 65 -12.19 -9.83 15.48
N LEU A 66 -11.34 -9.83 16.49
CA LEU A 66 -11.33 -8.80 17.53
C LEU A 66 -10.53 -7.59 17.06
N ARG A 67 -11.10 -6.39 17.20
CA ARG A 67 -10.39 -5.12 17.00
C ARG A 67 -10.12 -4.46 18.34
N THR A 68 -8.84 -4.21 18.64
CA THR A 68 -8.41 -3.60 19.92
C THR A 68 -7.51 -2.40 19.67
N ARG A 69 -7.78 -1.28 20.33
CA ARG A 69 -6.90 -0.10 20.28
C ARG A 69 -5.62 -0.36 21.07
N VAL A 70 -4.51 0.20 20.58
CA VAL A 70 -3.22 0.18 21.25
C VAL A 70 -2.48 1.49 20.96
N SER A 71 -1.58 1.89 21.84
CA SER A 71 -0.63 2.98 21.63
C SER A 71 0.78 2.40 21.49
N CYS A 72 1.38 2.61 20.33
CA CYS A 72 2.74 2.18 20.03
C CYS A 72 3.68 3.36 20.30
N ASN A 73 4.21 3.45 21.52
CA ASN A 73 5.06 4.58 21.97
C ASN A 73 4.48 5.96 21.59
N GLY A 74 3.17 6.15 21.82
CA GLY A 74 2.45 7.39 21.50
C GLY A 74 1.74 7.40 20.15
N THR A 75 2.08 6.52 19.22
CA THR A 75 1.38 6.37 17.94
C THR A 75 0.12 5.52 18.13
N PRO A 76 -1.08 6.03 17.79
CA PRO A 76 -2.30 5.22 17.80
C PRO A 76 -2.26 4.10 16.76
N ALA A 77 -2.75 2.94 17.13
CA ALA A 77 -2.86 1.80 16.24
C ALA A 77 -4.03 0.88 16.68
N HIS A 78 -4.37 -0.08 15.83
CA HIS A 78 -5.38 -1.08 16.13
C HIS A 78 -4.85 -2.47 15.80
N TRP A 79 -4.98 -3.40 16.74
CA TRP A 79 -4.87 -4.81 16.45
C TRP A 79 -6.14 -5.33 15.80
N LEU A 80 -5.98 -6.16 14.77
CA LEU A 80 -7.00 -7.04 14.24
C LEU A 80 -6.54 -8.47 14.52
N SER A 81 -7.24 -9.17 15.40
CA SER A 81 -6.85 -10.50 15.86
C SER A 81 -7.96 -11.50 15.56
N PRO A 82 -7.85 -12.31 14.47
CA PRO A 82 -8.71 -13.47 14.29
C PRO A 82 -8.61 -14.44 15.47
N ALA A 83 -9.69 -15.11 15.81
CA ALA A 83 -9.70 -16.11 16.91
C ALA A 83 -8.65 -17.22 16.72
N SER A 84 -8.32 -17.54 15.46
CA SER A 84 -7.33 -18.57 15.09
C SER A 84 -5.91 -18.02 14.88
N CYS A 85 -5.64 -16.75 15.16
CA CYS A 85 -4.34 -16.15 14.86
C CYS A 85 -3.25 -16.66 15.81
N ARG A 86 -2.04 -16.76 15.28
CA ARG A 86 -0.80 -16.94 16.05
C ARG A 86 -0.25 -15.55 16.40
N GLN A 87 -0.01 -15.32 17.69
CA GLN A 87 0.37 -13.99 18.20
C GLN A 87 1.72 -13.48 17.68
N GLU A 88 2.61 -14.38 17.29
CA GLU A 88 3.92 -14.07 16.71
C GLU A 88 3.85 -13.62 15.25
N ARG A 89 2.80 -14.00 14.49
CA ARG A 89 2.66 -13.63 13.06
C ARG A 89 2.01 -12.27 12.94
N VAL A 90 2.75 -11.29 12.48
CA VAL A 90 2.31 -9.90 12.47
C VAL A 90 2.33 -9.31 11.06
N LEU A 91 1.19 -8.85 10.61
CA LEU A 91 1.04 -7.98 9.44
C LEU A 91 1.00 -6.52 9.90
N LEU A 92 2.05 -5.75 9.71
CA LEU A 92 2.04 -4.31 9.92
C LEU A 92 1.43 -3.64 8.68
N TYR A 93 0.21 -3.13 8.82
CA TYR A 93 -0.51 -2.50 7.71
C TYR A 93 -0.51 -0.98 7.83
N ILE A 94 -0.07 -0.30 6.76
CA ILE A 94 -0.05 1.16 6.64
C ILE A 94 -1.08 1.54 5.57
N HIS A 95 -2.13 2.22 5.97
CA HIS A 95 -3.26 2.50 5.10
C HIS A 95 -2.98 3.58 4.05
N GLY A 96 -3.69 3.53 2.92
CA GLY A 96 -3.74 4.59 1.94
C GLY A 96 -4.67 5.75 2.35
N GLY A 97 -5.13 6.52 1.36
CA GLY A 97 -6.01 7.67 1.60
C GLY A 97 -5.33 9.00 1.29
N ALA A 98 -4.38 8.98 0.36
CA ALA A 98 -3.69 10.17 -0.15
C ALA A 98 -3.00 11.00 0.96
N PHE A 99 -2.59 10.38 2.06
CA PHE A 99 -2.05 11.01 3.28
C PHE A 99 -3.02 11.95 4.02
N VAL A 100 -4.22 12.17 3.53
CA VAL A 100 -5.16 13.19 4.04
C VAL A 100 -6.45 12.59 4.59
N ALA A 101 -6.74 11.32 4.35
CA ALA A 101 -7.97 10.65 4.75
C ALA A 101 -7.73 9.20 5.18
N TYR A 102 -8.67 8.64 5.94
CA TYR A 102 -8.62 7.26 6.42
C TYR A 102 -10.03 6.67 6.47
N THR A 103 -10.16 5.40 6.10
CA THR A 103 -11.41 4.60 6.15
C THR A 103 -11.20 3.34 7.01
N PRO A 104 -11.23 3.48 8.34
CA PRO A 104 -10.79 2.43 9.27
C PRO A 104 -11.63 1.14 9.22
N GLN A 105 -12.90 1.20 8.81
CA GLN A 105 -13.75 0.01 8.71
C GLN A 105 -13.48 -0.77 7.43
N ILE A 106 -13.38 -0.06 6.30
CA ILE A 106 -13.07 -0.67 5.00
C ILE A 106 -11.72 -1.36 5.04
N TYR A 107 -10.69 -0.68 5.58
CA TYR A 107 -9.36 -1.28 5.73
C TYR A 107 -9.36 -2.47 6.69
N ALA A 108 -10.05 -2.35 7.83
CA ALA A 108 -10.14 -3.46 8.77
C ALA A 108 -10.77 -4.71 8.15
N ALA A 109 -11.85 -4.56 7.37
CA ALA A 109 -12.49 -5.68 6.69
C ALA A 109 -11.56 -6.32 5.63
N MET A 110 -10.86 -5.52 4.82
CA MET A 110 -9.91 -6.03 3.83
C MET A 110 -8.74 -6.78 4.48
N VAL A 111 -8.11 -6.17 5.48
CA VAL A 111 -6.94 -6.73 6.16
C VAL A 111 -7.30 -7.99 6.96
N ALA A 112 -8.48 -8.03 7.59
CA ALA A 112 -8.98 -9.23 8.28
C ALA A 112 -9.08 -10.43 7.34
N ASN A 113 -9.45 -10.22 6.06
CA ASN A 113 -9.51 -11.28 5.06
C ASN A 113 -8.12 -11.87 4.72
N TRP A 114 -7.04 -11.12 4.95
CA TRP A 114 -5.67 -11.64 4.80
C TRP A 114 -5.20 -12.34 6.08
N CYS A 115 -5.52 -11.75 7.24
CA CYS A 115 -5.11 -12.28 8.54
C CYS A 115 -5.63 -13.70 8.80
N ARG A 116 -6.88 -13.99 8.41
CA ARG A 116 -7.51 -15.28 8.68
C ARG A 116 -6.78 -16.46 8.02
N PRO A 117 -6.55 -16.49 6.69
CA PRO A 117 -5.82 -17.59 6.04
C PRO A 117 -4.33 -17.63 6.43
N LEU A 118 -3.70 -16.49 6.72
CA LEU A 118 -2.32 -16.44 7.20
C LEU A 118 -2.19 -16.85 8.68
N LYS A 119 -3.30 -17.02 9.39
CA LYS A 119 -3.32 -17.19 10.85
C LYS A 119 -2.48 -16.12 11.56
N ALA A 120 -2.50 -14.90 11.05
CA ALA A 120 -1.76 -13.76 11.56
C ALA A 120 -2.69 -12.76 12.23
N ARG A 121 -2.15 -11.89 13.07
CA ARG A 121 -2.82 -10.67 13.50
C ARG A 121 -2.27 -9.48 12.71
N ALA A 122 -3.05 -8.43 12.53
CA ALA A 122 -2.57 -7.21 11.91
C ALA A 122 -2.49 -6.08 12.92
N LEU A 123 -1.41 -5.30 12.84
CA LEU A 123 -1.30 -3.99 13.50
C LEU A 123 -1.51 -2.92 12.42
N MET A 124 -2.63 -2.20 12.53
CA MET A 124 -2.99 -1.12 11.62
C MET A 124 -2.58 0.21 12.23
N VAL A 125 -1.67 0.92 11.57
CA VAL A 125 -1.17 2.22 12.04
C VAL A 125 -2.21 3.31 11.76
N ASP A 126 -2.60 4.07 12.78
CA ASP A 126 -3.49 5.23 12.66
C ASP A 126 -2.63 6.50 12.68
N TYR A 127 -1.86 6.69 11.59
CA TYR A 127 -0.91 7.80 11.49
C TYR A 127 -1.61 9.15 11.30
N SER A 128 -0.96 10.21 11.76
CA SER A 128 -1.46 11.59 11.65
C SER A 128 -1.48 12.07 10.21
N LEU A 129 -2.57 12.72 9.82
CA LEU A 129 -2.85 13.07 8.42
C LEU A 129 -2.36 14.49 8.08
N ALA A 130 -1.97 14.66 6.83
CA ALA A 130 -1.73 15.95 6.22
C ALA A 130 -3.10 16.65 5.91
N PRO A 131 -3.12 17.98 5.80
CA PRO A 131 -2.00 18.93 5.90
C PRO A 131 -1.61 19.28 7.34
N GLU A 132 -2.38 18.84 8.34
CA GLU A 132 -2.11 19.19 9.76
C GLU A 132 -0.76 18.63 10.22
N CYS A 133 -0.41 17.44 9.71
CA CYS A 133 0.83 16.74 10.02
C CYS A 133 1.51 16.28 8.71
N PRO A 134 2.25 17.20 8.03
CA PRO A 134 2.94 16.84 6.79
C PRO A 134 4.14 15.92 7.05
N VAL A 135 4.87 15.55 5.98
CA VAL A 135 6.14 14.81 6.09
C VAL A 135 7.10 15.51 7.07
N PRO A 136 7.79 14.76 7.97
CA PRO A 136 7.93 13.29 8.02
C PRO A 136 6.96 12.59 8.98
N THR A 137 5.96 13.26 9.57
CA THR A 137 5.19 12.77 10.72
C THR A 137 4.63 11.34 10.53
N ALA A 138 3.98 11.06 9.39
CA ALA A 138 3.42 9.74 9.14
C ALA A 138 4.50 8.65 9.03
N LEU A 139 5.64 8.96 8.41
CA LEU A 139 6.78 8.05 8.31
C LEU A 139 7.41 7.80 9.69
N ASP A 140 7.56 8.84 10.51
CA ASP A 140 8.08 8.72 11.88
C ASP A 140 7.17 7.82 12.73
N GLN A 141 5.86 7.98 12.62
CA GLN A 141 4.89 7.16 13.32
C GLN A 141 4.90 5.70 12.86
N ALA A 142 5.03 5.44 11.57
CA ALA A 142 5.21 4.10 11.04
C ALA A 142 6.50 3.45 11.56
N HIS A 143 7.60 4.22 11.59
CA HIS A 143 8.88 3.79 12.13
C HIS A 143 8.79 3.46 13.63
N VAL A 144 8.21 4.36 14.43
CA VAL A 144 7.98 4.14 15.87
C VAL A 144 7.15 2.88 16.10
N THR A 145 6.11 2.65 15.29
CA THR A 145 5.27 1.47 15.41
C THR A 145 6.02 0.18 15.09
N TYR A 146 6.88 0.17 14.07
CA TYR A 146 7.72 -0.99 13.75
C TYR A 146 8.72 -1.27 14.89
N ARG A 147 9.40 -0.25 15.40
CA ARG A 147 10.33 -0.36 16.54
C ARG A 147 9.62 -0.89 17.77
N TRP A 148 8.40 -0.39 18.04
CA TRP A 148 7.59 -0.87 19.15
C TRP A 148 7.26 -2.37 19.02
N LEU A 149 6.96 -2.89 17.82
CA LEU A 149 6.76 -4.33 17.62
C LEU A 149 7.99 -5.16 18.03
N LEU A 150 9.20 -4.69 17.68
CA LEU A 150 10.44 -5.35 18.07
C LEU A 150 10.64 -5.30 19.60
N GLU A 151 10.37 -4.17 20.24
CA GLU A 151 10.42 -3.98 21.69
C GLU A 151 9.41 -4.89 22.44
N GLN A 152 8.27 -5.19 21.80
CA GLN A 152 7.30 -6.17 22.34
C GLN A 152 7.75 -7.63 22.12
N GLY A 153 8.94 -7.86 21.60
CA GLY A 153 9.50 -9.19 21.37
C GLY A 153 9.04 -9.86 20.07
N THR A 154 8.36 -9.14 19.17
CA THR A 154 8.04 -9.69 17.84
C THR A 154 9.34 -9.75 17.03
N LYS A 155 9.67 -10.93 16.53
CA LYS A 155 10.87 -11.12 15.71
C LYS A 155 10.66 -10.55 14.31
N PRO A 156 11.70 -9.91 13.71
CA PRO A 156 11.56 -9.31 12.37
C PRO A 156 11.13 -10.31 11.30
N GLU A 157 11.62 -11.54 11.36
CA GLU A 157 11.23 -12.63 10.46
C GLU A 157 9.76 -13.05 10.59
N HIS A 158 9.06 -12.56 11.61
CA HIS A 158 7.62 -12.78 11.83
C HIS A 158 6.80 -11.53 11.48
N ILE A 159 7.42 -10.51 10.91
CA ILE A 159 6.73 -9.28 10.48
C ILE A 159 6.67 -9.23 8.96
N VAL A 160 5.48 -8.97 8.42
CA VAL A 160 5.25 -8.57 7.03
C VAL A 160 4.75 -7.14 7.04
N ILE A 161 5.34 -6.26 6.22
CA ILE A 161 4.82 -4.90 6.03
C ILE A 161 3.93 -4.88 4.79
N ALA A 162 2.74 -4.28 4.90
CA ALA A 162 1.88 -4.05 3.74
C ALA A 162 1.31 -2.64 3.76
N GLY A 163 1.07 -2.10 2.56
CA GLY A 163 0.43 -0.80 2.42
C GLY A 163 -0.05 -0.55 1.00
N ASP A 164 -1.02 0.33 0.88
CA ASP A 164 -1.61 0.70 -0.40
C ASP A 164 -1.45 2.20 -0.66
N SER A 165 -1.29 2.61 -1.92
CA SER A 165 -1.27 4.03 -2.31
C SER A 165 -0.27 4.85 -1.48
N ALA A 166 -0.73 5.84 -0.70
CA ALA A 166 0.06 6.59 0.28
C ALA A 166 0.71 5.68 1.33
N GLY A 167 0.00 4.64 1.80
CA GLY A 167 0.56 3.66 2.73
C GLY A 167 1.63 2.78 2.10
N GLY A 168 1.52 2.49 0.81
CA GLY A 168 2.57 1.82 0.03
C GLY A 168 3.84 2.68 -0.11
N ASN A 169 3.69 4.00 -0.22
CA ASN A 169 4.81 4.95 -0.14
C ASN A 169 5.50 4.86 1.23
N LEU A 170 4.71 5.03 2.30
CA LEU A 170 5.22 4.96 3.68
C LEU A 170 5.89 3.62 3.99
N ALA A 171 5.34 2.51 3.47
CA ALA A 171 5.92 1.18 3.64
C ALA A 171 7.31 1.07 3.00
N LEU A 172 7.47 1.55 1.75
CA LEU A 172 8.77 1.52 1.08
C LEU A 172 9.77 2.49 1.73
N ALA A 173 9.34 3.71 2.07
CA ALA A 173 10.18 4.68 2.77
C ALA A 173 10.61 4.15 4.15
N LEU A 174 9.73 3.48 4.89
CA LEU A 174 10.03 2.82 6.14
C LEU A 174 11.11 1.73 5.99
N LEU A 175 10.99 0.87 4.98
CA LEU A 175 11.99 -0.18 4.71
C LEU A 175 13.37 0.41 4.41
N GLN A 176 13.43 1.48 3.60
CA GLN A 176 14.68 2.16 3.27
C GLN A 176 15.31 2.78 4.53
N ARG A 177 14.50 3.46 5.36
CA ARG A 177 14.95 4.07 6.61
C ARG A 177 15.47 3.02 7.61
N LEU A 178 14.73 1.93 7.82
CA LEU A 178 15.16 0.83 8.70
C LEU A 178 16.48 0.23 8.24
N ARG A 179 16.65 0.00 6.94
CA ARG A 179 17.91 -0.49 6.38
C ARG A 179 19.05 0.49 6.61
N ASP A 180 18.83 1.79 6.37
CA ASP A 180 19.86 2.83 6.50
C ASP A 180 20.32 3.01 7.96
N GLU A 181 19.41 2.74 8.91
CA GLU A 181 19.69 2.68 10.35
C GLU A 181 20.38 1.36 10.78
N GLY A 182 20.56 0.40 9.88
CA GLY A 182 21.07 -0.94 10.22
C GLY A 182 20.11 -1.76 11.08
N ALA A 183 18.83 -1.42 11.10
CA ALA A 183 17.82 -2.17 11.82
C ALA A 183 17.50 -3.50 11.14
N GLN A 184 17.01 -4.46 11.92
CA GLN A 184 16.52 -5.72 11.38
C GLN A 184 15.24 -5.47 10.55
N LEU A 185 15.24 -5.99 9.31
CA LEU A 185 14.13 -5.80 8.35
C LEU A 185 13.07 -6.90 8.49
N PRO A 186 11.82 -6.65 8.08
CA PRO A 186 10.76 -7.66 8.04
C PRO A 186 11.06 -8.74 6.98
N SER A 187 10.31 -9.85 7.03
CA SER A 187 10.46 -10.96 6.07
C SER A 187 10.21 -10.55 4.62
N CYS A 188 9.19 -9.76 4.39
CA CYS A 188 8.83 -9.25 3.05
C CYS A 188 7.90 -8.05 3.15
N ALA A 189 7.61 -7.42 2.00
CA ALA A 189 6.60 -6.38 1.93
C ALA A 189 5.67 -6.52 0.73
N VAL A 190 4.42 -6.04 0.91
CA VAL A 190 3.35 -6.02 -0.09
C VAL A 190 2.90 -4.59 -0.34
N LEU A 191 3.07 -4.10 -1.55
CA LEU A 191 2.77 -2.73 -1.95
C LEU A 191 1.65 -2.73 -3.01
N LEU A 192 0.49 -2.17 -2.66
CA LEU A 192 -0.66 -2.11 -3.56
C LEU A 192 -0.78 -0.73 -4.18
N SER A 193 -0.63 -0.62 -5.48
CA SER A 193 -0.74 0.67 -6.22
C SER A 193 0.03 1.81 -5.52
N PRO A 194 1.29 1.63 -5.09
CA PRO A 194 1.98 2.59 -4.25
C PRO A 194 2.26 3.91 -4.99
N PHE A 195 2.11 5.06 -4.31
CA PHE A 195 2.46 6.38 -4.84
C PHE A 195 3.91 6.72 -4.48
N LEU A 196 4.87 6.42 -5.35
CA LEU A 196 6.30 6.43 -5.04
C LEU A 196 7.07 7.61 -5.64
N ASP A 197 6.46 8.38 -6.54
CA ASP A 197 7.09 9.49 -7.26
C ASP A 197 6.25 10.76 -7.20
N PHE A 198 6.55 11.63 -6.25
CA PHE A 198 5.89 12.94 -6.10
C PHE A 198 6.28 13.94 -7.18
N THR A 199 7.31 13.66 -7.98
CA THR A 199 7.63 14.51 -9.15
C THR A 199 6.66 14.26 -10.30
N LEU A 200 5.92 13.12 -10.29
CA LEU A 200 5.02 12.66 -11.34
C LEU A 200 5.77 12.49 -12.68
N SER A 201 7.02 12.03 -12.63
CA SER A 201 7.89 11.90 -13.81
C SER A 201 7.64 10.63 -14.62
N GLY A 202 6.84 9.69 -14.11
CA GLY A 202 6.43 8.49 -14.82
C GLY A 202 5.55 8.82 -16.04
N ALA A 203 5.78 8.16 -17.18
CA ALA A 203 5.00 8.38 -18.40
C ALA A 203 3.49 8.09 -18.18
N SER A 204 3.16 7.13 -17.32
CA SER A 204 1.77 6.79 -16.97
C SER A 204 1.04 7.91 -16.24
N ALA A 205 1.74 8.80 -15.54
CA ALA A 205 1.12 9.94 -14.85
C ALA A 205 0.33 10.84 -15.81
N LEU A 206 0.85 11.05 -17.02
CA LEU A 206 0.16 11.77 -18.09
C LEU A 206 -0.59 10.83 -19.02
N GLY A 207 0.04 9.73 -19.46
CA GLY A 207 -0.50 8.80 -20.44
C GLY A 207 -1.80 8.13 -19.97
N ASN A 208 -1.91 7.80 -18.70
CA ASN A 208 -3.09 7.20 -18.11
C ASN A 208 -4.06 8.23 -17.48
N ALA A 209 -3.75 9.54 -17.50
CA ALA A 209 -4.61 10.54 -16.87
C ALA A 209 -6.08 10.51 -17.36
N HIS A 210 -6.32 10.15 -18.63
CA HIS A 210 -7.66 9.95 -19.16
C HIS A 210 -8.24 8.55 -18.89
N HIS A 211 -7.38 7.56 -18.70
CA HIS A 211 -7.77 6.16 -18.51
C HIS A 211 -8.01 5.81 -17.04
N ASP A 212 -7.31 6.46 -16.11
CA ASP A 212 -7.50 6.26 -14.68
C ASP A 212 -8.95 6.65 -14.29
N PRO A 213 -9.73 5.72 -13.70
CA PRO A 213 -11.11 5.99 -13.35
C PRO A 213 -11.28 6.75 -12.02
N ILE A 214 -10.19 6.93 -11.26
CA ILE A 214 -10.22 7.52 -9.91
C ILE A 214 -9.51 8.87 -9.89
N PHE A 215 -8.26 8.90 -10.34
CA PHE A 215 -7.41 10.09 -10.21
C PHE A 215 -7.46 11.01 -11.43
N THR A 216 -7.21 12.29 -11.16
CA THR A 216 -6.90 13.31 -12.16
C THR A 216 -5.53 13.91 -11.85
N LEU A 217 -4.85 14.43 -12.86
CA LEU A 217 -3.56 15.10 -12.65
C LEU A 217 -3.67 16.29 -11.68
N PRO A 218 -4.69 17.18 -11.77
CA PRO A 218 -4.90 18.24 -10.77
C PRO A 218 -5.06 17.70 -9.35
N PHE A 219 -5.73 16.55 -9.16
CA PHE A 219 -5.85 15.91 -7.85
C PHE A 219 -4.49 15.46 -7.33
N ALA A 220 -3.70 14.74 -8.12
CA ALA A 220 -2.36 14.29 -7.73
C ALA A 220 -1.44 15.47 -7.38
N ILE A 221 -1.48 16.57 -8.16
CA ILE A 221 -0.73 17.79 -7.90
C ILE A 221 -1.14 18.42 -6.56
N ALA A 222 -2.42 18.51 -6.27
CA ALA A 222 -2.89 19.12 -5.03
C ALA A 222 -2.53 18.26 -3.80
N ILE A 223 -2.73 16.94 -3.88
CA ILE A 223 -2.44 16.01 -2.77
C ILE A 223 -0.95 16.07 -2.38
N ARG A 224 -0.04 16.03 -3.35
CA ARG A 224 1.39 16.10 -3.04
C ARG A 224 1.76 17.39 -2.29
N GLY A 225 1.10 18.52 -2.62
CA GLY A 225 1.34 19.79 -1.96
C GLY A 225 0.83 19.86 -0.51
N PHE A 226 -0.16 19.02 -0.13
CA PHE A 226 -0.59 18.92 1.26
C PHE A 226 0.38 18.09 2.11
N TYR A 227 1.05 17.11 1.52
CA TYR A 227 1.95 16.21 2.23
C TYR A 227 3.37 16.73 2.33
N ALA A 228 3.90 17.31 1.24
CA ALA A 228 5.29 17.79 1.18
C ALA A 228 5.41 19.06 0.34
N SER A 229 6.34 19.92 0.72
CA SER A 229 6.72 21.10 -0.09
C SER A 229 7.44 20.66 -1.38
N ALA A 230 7.39 21.51 -2.41
CA ALA A 230 7.89 21.19 -3.75
C ALA A 230 9.37 20.79 -3.76
N GLU A 231 10.18 21.39 -2.91
CA GLU A 231 11.63 21.16 -2.80
C GLU A 231 11.92 19.71 -2.33
N LYS A 232 10.97 19.10 -1.62
CA LYS A 232 11.10 17.73 -1.09
C LYS A 232 10.58 16.66 -2.04
N HIS A 233 9.91 17.02 -3.14
CA HIS A 233 9.26 16.02 -4.00
C HIS A 233 10.22 14.99 -4.60
N SER A 234 11.51 15.30 -4.76
CA SER A 234 12.52 14.36 -5.24
C SER A 234 13.32 13.68 -4.13
N SER A 235 13.06 14.02 -2.85
CA SER A 235 13.77 13.38 -1.74
C SER A 235 13.28 11.94 -1.54
N PRO A 236 14.15 10.97 -1.19
CA PRO A 236 13.74 9.59 -0.95
C PRO A 236 12.72 9.42 0.19
N GLU A 237 12.69 10.33 1.15
CA GLU A 237 11.73 10.35 2.25
C GLU A 237 10.29 10.59 1.78
N VAL A 238 10.13 11.33 0.67
CA VAL A 238 8.84 11.68 0.05
C VAL A 238 8.57 10.79 -1.16
N SER A 239 9.59 10.60 -1.99
CA SER A 239 9.56 9.77 -3.18
C SER A 239 10.53 8.60 -3.05
N PRO A 240 10.14 7.53 -2.36
CA PRO A 240 11.04 6.40 -2.09
C PRO A 240 11.48 5.66 -3.36
N LEU A 241 10.87 5.94 -4.51
CA LEU A 241 11.34 5.49 -5.82
C LEU A 241 12.78 5.94 -6.11
N PHE A 242 13.19 7.10 -5.61
CA PHE A 242 14.54 7.66 -5.81
C PHE A 242 15.55 7.22 -4.73
N GLY A 243 15.09 6.49 -3.72
CA GLY A 243 15.95 5.89 -2.71
C GLY A 243 16.65 4.62 -3.20
N SER A 244 17.60 4.11 -2.43
CA SER A 244 18.28 2.85 -2.72
C SER A 244 17.38 1.66 -2.37
N PHE A 245 17.33 0.67 -3.27
CA PHE A 245 16.66 -0.60 -3.03
C PHE A 245 17.60 -1.69 -2.52
N ALA A 246 18.91 -1.46 -2.52
CA ALA A 246 19.88 -2.47 -2.07
C ALA A 246 19.61 -2.89 -0.61
N GLY A 247 19.62 -4.19 -0.35
CA GLY A 247 19.42 -4.76 0.99
C GLY A 247 17.99 -4.76 1.50
N LEU A 248 16.99 -4.36 0.69
CA LEU A 248 15.58 -4.47 1.06
C LEU A 248 15.12 -5.94 1.07
N PRO A 249 14.08 -6.28 1.85
CA PRO A 249 13.48 -7.61 1.83
C PRO A 249 12.72 -7.86 0.52
N PRO A 250 12.28 -9.10 0.23
CA PRO A 250 11.44 -9.42 -0.92
C PRO A 250 10.22 -8.51 -1.02
N LEU A 251 9.89 -8.07 -2.24
CA LEU A 251 8.79 -7.13 -2.53
C LEU A 251 7.76 -7.75 -3.47
N LEU A 252 6.47 -7.64 -3.13
CA LEU A 252 5.36 -7.81 -4.05
C LEU A 252 4.75 -6.44 -4.36
N LEU A 253 4.67 -6.09 -5.66
CA LEU A 253 3.92 -4.92 -6.12
C LEU A 253 2.73 -5.38 -6.97
N GLN A 254 1.54 -4.88 -6.65
CA GLN A 254 0.34 -5.09 -7.47
C GLN A 254 -0.22 -3.74 -7.91
N VAL A 255 -0.51 -3.57 -9.20
CA VAL A 255 -0.99 -2.30 -9.76
C VAL A 255 -1.97 -2.55 -10.91
N GLY A 256 -2.98 -1.70 -11.07
CA GLY A 256 -3.90 -1.72 -12.21
C GLY A 256 -3.28 -1.04 -13.43
N SER A 257 -3.51 -1.61 -14.63
CA SER A 257 -2.92 -1.06 -15.86
C SER A 257 -3.51 0.29 -16.28
N THR A 258 -4.64 0.70 -15.71
CA THR A 258 -5.27 2.00 -16.02
C THR A 258 -4.80 3.14 -15.11
N GLU A 259 -3.97 2.84 -14.12
CA GLU A 259 -3.58 3.79 -13.09
C GLU A 259 -2.54 4.81 -13.60
N MET A 260 -2.67 6.05 -13.15
CA MET A 260 -1.63 7.06 -13.28
C MET A 260 -0.34 6.65 -12.55
N LEU A 261 -0.45 5.83 -11.50
CA LEU A 261 0.66 5.33 -10.68
C LEU A 261 1.29 4.02 -11.23
N LEU A 262 0.93 3.57 -12.44
CA LEU A 262 1.48 2.34 -13.02
C LEU A 262 3.01 2.35 -13.05
N ASP A 263 3.60 3.44 -13.56
CA ASP A 263 5.05 3.55 -13.71
C ASP A 263 5.79 3.62 -12.37
N ASP A 264 5.15 4.07 -11.29
CA ASP A 264 5.74 4.05 -9.96
C ASP A 264 6.08 2.60 -9.56
N SER A 265 5.13 1.68 -9.77
CA SER A 265 5.33 0.25 -9.50
C SER A 265 6.31 -0.40 -10.47
N VAL A 266 6.24 -0.08 -11.77
CA VAL A 266 7.14 -0.63 -12.80
C VAL A 266 8.58 -0.22 -12.54
N ARG A 267 8.81 1.07 -12.27
CA ARG A 267 10.14 1.62 -11.98
C ARG A 267 10.70 1.10 -10.66
N ALA A 268 9.86 0.98 -9.62
CA ALA A 268 10.27 0.41 -8.35
C ALA A 268 10.69 -1.06 -8.49
N ALA A 269 9.92 -1.86 -9.24
CA ALA A 269 10.29 -3.25 -9.50
C ALA A 269 11.60 -3.37 -10.29
N ALA A 270 11.81 -2.50 -11.29
CA ALA A 270 13.07 -2.45 -12.04
C ALA A 270 14.26 -2.07 -11.14
N SER A 271 14.09 -1.08 -10.25
CA SER A 271 15.12 -0.64 -9.31
C SER A 271 15.45 -1.73 -8.28
N ALA A 272 14.42 -2.42 -7.75
CA ALA A 272 14.60 -3.53 -6.81
C ALA A 272 15.38 -4.68 -7.47
N ALA A 273 14.98 -5.10 -8.67
CA ALA A 273 15.67 -6.15 -9.42
C ALA A 273 17.12 -5.78 -9.75
N ALA A 274 17.38 -4.53 -10.17
CA ALA A 274 18.73 -4.04 -10.43
C ALA A 274 19.61 -4.05 -9.19
N ALA A 275 19.01 -3.88 -8.00
CA ALA A 275 19.67 -3.95 -6.70
C ALA A 275 19.80 -5.39 -6.15
N GLY A 276 19.34 -6.41 -6.87
CA GLY A 276 19.39 -7.81 -6.44
C GLY A 276 18.31 -8.21 -5.43
N VAL A 277 17.30 -7.36 -5.23
CA VAL A 277 16.16 -7.65 -4.35
C VAL A 277 15.18 -8.56 -5.06
N PRO A 278 14.72 -9.68 -4.45
CA PRO A 278 13.64 -10.48 -4.99
C PRO A 278 12.37 -9.62 -5.12
N VAL A 279 11.83 -9.52 -6.33
CA VAL A 279 10.66 -8.68 -6.59
C VAL A 279 9.71 -9.34 -7.56
N ARG A 280 8.42 -9.36 -7.19
CA ARG A 280 7.30 -9.74 -8.06
C ARG A 280 6.45 -8.51 -8.34
N LEU A 281 6.28 -8.18 -9.63
CA LEU A 281 5.38 -7.13 -10.11
C LEU A 281 4.19 -7.76 -10.82
N GLU A 282 2.98 -7.45 -10.40
CA GLU A 282 1.75 -7.88 -11.04
C GLU A 282 0.99 -6.68 -11.60
N ILE A 283 0.88 -6.60 -12.92
CA ILE A 283 0.12 -5.58 -13.65
C ILE A 283 -1.24 -6.16 -14.03
N TRP A 284 -2.30 -5.71 -13.38
CA TRP A 284 -3.66 -6.21 -13.55
C TRP A 284 -4.41 -5.41 -14.62
N GLN A 285 -4.77 -6.07 -15.71
CA GLN A 285 -5.35 -5.41 -16.89
C GLN A 285 -6.73 -4.83 -16.62
N GLN A 286 -6.91 -3.56 -17.00
CA GLN A 286 -8.17 -2.81 -16.91
C GLN A 286 -8.72 -2.70 -15.47
N LEU A 287 -7.88 -2.81 -14.45
CA LEU A 287 -8.31 -2.61 -13.06
C LEU A 287 -7.90 -1.22 -12.55
N PRO A 288 -8.74 -0.64 -11.66
CA PRO A 288 -8.51 0.67 -11.09
C PRO A 288 -7.53 0.61 -9.91
N HIS A 289 -7.18 1.79 -9.40
CA HIS A 289 -6.37 1.98 -8.21
C HIS A 289 -6.91 1.23 -6.99
N VAL A 290 -6.03 0.46 -6.33
CA VAL A 290 -6.31 -0.37 -5.16
C VAL A 290 -7.59 -1.22 -5.33
N PHE A 291 -7.74 -1.86 -6.50
CA PHE A 291 -8.90 -2.70 -6.81
C PHE A 291 -9.12 -3.84 -5.82
N GLN A 292 -8.11 -4.21 -5.06
CA GLN A 292 -8.13 -5.23 -4.00
C GLN A 292 -9.14 -4.90 -2.89
N MET A 293 -9.49 -3.63 -2.71
CA MET A 293 -10.53 -3.20 -1.75
C MET A 293 -11.95 -3.49 -2.23
N ILE A 294 -12.15 -3.84 -3.50
CA ILE A 294 -13.46 -4.07 -4.08
C ILE A 294 -13.81 -5.54 -4.02
N ALA A 295 -14.29 -5.99 -2.86
CA ALA A 295 -14.58 -7.40 -2.56
C ALA A 295 -15.53 -8.09 -3.57
N ALA A 296 -16.37 -7.33 -4.28
CA ALA A 296 -17.25 -7.86 -5.32
C ALA A 296 -16.52 -8.26 -6.63
N LEU A 297 -15.24 -7.91 -6.76
CA LEU A 297 -14.43 -8.27 -7.93
C LEU A 297 -13.77 -9.63 -7.75
N PRO A 298 -13.98 -10.60 -8.66
CA PRO A 298 -13.24 -11.87 -8.64
C PRO A 298 -11.72 -11.66 -8.68
N GLN A 299 -11.26 -10.59 -9.36
CA GLN A 299 -9.86 -10.23 -9.45
C GLN A 299 -9.26 -9.78 -8.12
N ALA A 300 -10.05 -9.14 -7.25
CA ALA A 300 -9.59 -8.79 -5.90
C ALA A 300 -9.31 -10.04 -5.07
N LEU A 301 -10.16 -11.06 -5.17
CA LEU A 301 -9.95 -12.35 -4.51
C LEU A 301 -8.75 -13.12 -5.10
N GLN A 302 -8.52 -13.01 -6.42
CA GLN A 302 -7.35 -13.61 -7.06
C GLN A 302 -6.07 -12.90 -6.61
N ALA A 303 -6.06 -11.56 -6.61
CA ALA A 303 -4.93 -10.77 -6.13
C ALA A 303 -4.61 -11.06 -4.67
N GLN A 304 -5.65 -11.22 -3.83
CA GLN A 304 -5.49 -11.65 -2.45
C GLN A 304 -4.79 -13.02 -2.35
N ARG A 305 -5.19 -14.02 -3.14
CA ARG A 305 -4.49 -15.33 -3.15
C ARG A 305 -3.01 -15.17 -3.48
N HIS A 306 -2.67 -14.37 -4.49
CA HIS A 306 -1.27 -14.10 -4.84
C HIS A 306 -0.49 -13.40 -3.71
N ILE A 307 -1.16 -12.53 -2.93
CA ILE A 307 -0.55 -11.94 -1.73
C ILE A 307 -0.27 -13.02 -0.67
N LEU A 308 -1.25 -13.90 -0.40
CA LEU A 308 -1.09 -14.97 0.58
C LEU A 308 0.03 -15.94 0.18
N ASP A 309 0.06 -16.34 -1.09
CA ASP A 309 1.13 -17.20 -1.64
C ASP A 309 2.50 -16.51 -1.48
N PHE A 310 2.59 -15.23 -1.84
CA PHE A 310 3.85 -14.48 -1.71
C PHE A 310 4.32 -14.37 -0.25
N VAL A 311 3.41 -14.11 0.68
CA VAL A 311 3.73 -14.06 2.11
C VAL A 311 4.21 -15.41 2.61
N ASN A 312 3.51 -16.50 2.26
CA ASN A 312 3.90 -17.85 2.64
C ASN A 312 5.26 -18.25 2.06
N ASP A 313 5.54 -17.90 0.79
CA ASP A 313 6.83 -18.16 0.12
C ASP A 313 8.03 -17.47 0.83
N HIS A 314 7.79 -16.35 1.54
CA HIS A 314 8.84 -15.52 2.12
C HIS A 314 8.81 -15.46 3.66
N THR A 315 7.93 -16.22 4.29
CA THR A 315 7.83 -16.35 5.74
C THR A 315 7.84 -17.82 6.11
N ASN A 316 8.29 -18.17 7.31
CA ASN A 316 8.17 -19.53 7.82
C ASN A 316 6.81 -19.73 8.53
N TRP A 317 5.71 -19.25 7.91
CA TRP A 317 4.39 -19.25 8.53
C TRP A 317 3.59 -20.54 8.27
N ASP A 318 4.11 -21.46 7.46
CA ASP A 318 3.44 -22.73 7.11
C ASP A 318 3.52 -23.82 8.20
N GLY A 319 3.91 -23.48 9.41
CA GLY A 319 4.01 -24.37 10.55
C GLY A 319 2.75 -24.43 11.42
#